data_eed44ca00817051b8d13be0f075afd7e
#
_entry.id   eed44ca00817051b8d13be0f075afd7e
#
_cell.length_a   1.000
_cell.length_b   1.000
_cell.length_c   1.000
_cell.angle_alpha   90.00
_cell.angle_beta   90.00
_cell.angle_gamma   90.00
#
_symmetry.space_group_name_H-M   'P 1'
#
loop_
_entity.id
_entity.type
_entity.pdbx_description
1 polymer ?
#
loop_
_entity_poly.entity_id
_entity_poly.type
_entity_poly.pdbx_seq_one_letter_code
_entity_poly.pdbx_strand_id
1 'polypeptide(L)'
;MKHDKVIRDLAAAQKMVMARRQLNEAGVDRQAIGRRIRSGALEEITSRVLRIGGAPDSTEQRLMVALLHVGPETFLSHSTAAAWWGIAGFRVDPIHVALERVYRVDAGSGYRVHHSTVIPEWCRKVHRGISVVTPGMAIYQIAGTMSEERTARALDNAWSLGLLNGATIDALLRRLGRPGRDGTTLMRKLRRQRPKNWVPPASNLESRFDEIMVPTGMTFRRQVNVGDEEWSGRVDFLADDLPLIVEILSERYHTSLTDRTLDEARRTRHTSMGFHVVEVWDHEIFYTPWLVVERIRAARAQLLASPRVDRSENERST
;
A
#
# COMPACT_ATOMS: atom_id res chain seq x y z
N MET A 1 29.67 28.57 -9.36
CA MET A 1 30.15 27.80 -8.20
C MET A 1 29.20 27.81 -7.00
N LYS A 2 28.88 28.96 -6.37
CA LYS A 2 28.01 28.98 -5.17
C LYS A 2 26.59 28.45 -5.45
N HIS A 3 25.94 28.89 -6.53
CA HIS A 3 24.59 28.47 -6.90
C HIS A 3 24.51 26.98 -7.27
N ASP A 4 25.53 26.41 -7.92
CA ASP A 4 25.52 25.00 -8.33
C ASP A 4 25.67 24.07 -7.14
N LYS A 5 26.37 24.51 -6.08
CA LYS A 5 26.41 23.77 -4.82
C LYS A 5 25.02 23.69 -4.19
N VAL A 6 24.34 24.82 -4.06
CA VAL A 6 22.98 24.87 -3.49
C VAL A 6 22.01 23.97 -4.25
N ILE A 7 22.02 24.06 -5.59
CA ILE A 7 21.16 23.24 -6.45
C ILE A 7 21.43 21.75 -6.22
N ARG A 8 22.70 21.36 -6.17
CA ARG A 8 23.11 19.98 -5.95
C ARG A 8 22.69 19.47 -4.57
N ASP A 9 22.91 20.26 -3.52
CA ASP A 9 22.59 19.89 -2.14
C ASP A 9 21.05 19.70 -1.98
N LEU A 10 20.25 20.61 -2.52
CA LEU A 10 18.79 20.47 -2.54
C LEU A 10 18.33 19.25 -3.35
N ALA A 11 18.88 19.06 -4.54
CA ALA A 11 18.53 17.92 -5.39
C ALA A 11 18.84 16.59 -4.72
N ALA A 12 20.02 16.46 -4.11
CA ALA A 12 20.42 15.25 -3.41
C ALA A 12 19.48 14.90 -2.24
N ALA A 13 19.03 15.93 -1.49
CA ALA A 13 18.13 15.76 -0.36
C ALA A 13 16.67 15.48 -0.77
N GLN A 14 16.25 15.86 -1.99
CA GLN A 14 14.86 15.95 -2.39
C GLN A 14 14.54 15.17 -3.69
N LYS A 15 15.17 13.99 -3.89
CA LYS A 15 14.87 13.13 -5.06
C LYS A 15 15.06 13.81 -6.41
N MET A 16 16.12 14.62 -6.53
CA MET A 16 16.50 15.40 -7.72
C MET A 16 15.50 16.50 -8.12
N VAL A 17 14.63 16.94 -7.19
CA VAL A 17 13.72 18.08 -7.39
C VAL A 17 13.90 19.15 -6.34
N MET A 18 13.48 20.37 -6.63
CA MET A 18 13.57 21.50 -5.74
C MET A 18 12.48 22.53 -6.03
N ALA A 19 12.01 23.23 -5.00
CA ALA A 19 11.06 24.31 -5.20
C ALA A 19 11.78 25.61 -5.60
N ARG A 20 11.18 26.40 -6.49
CA ARG A 20 11.69 27.71 -6.87
C ARG A 20 11.90 28.63 -5.67
N ARG A 21 11.00 28.55 -4.65
CA ARG A 21 11.14 29.33 -3.41
C ARG A 21 12.43 29.00 -2.67
N GLN A 22 12.84 27.72 -2.57
CA GLN A 22 14.07 27.30 -1.90
C GLN A 22 15.31 27.86 -2.62
N LEU A 23 15.29 27.89 -3.95
CA LEU A 23 16.36 28.50 -4.74
C LEU A 23 16.44 30.01 -4.50
N ASN A 24 15.29 30.71 -4.50
CA ASN A 24 15.22 32.12 -4.24
C ASN A 24 15.71 32.48 -2.82
N GLU A 25 15.27 31.71 -1.81
CA GLU A 25 15.73 31.87 -0.42
C GLU A 25 17.24 31.63 -0.27
N ALA A 26 17.81 30.75 -1.08
CA ALA A 26 19.25 30.50 -1.14
C ALA A 26 20.03 31.50 -2.04
N GLY A 27 19.38 32.56 -2.55
CA GLY A 27 19.97 33.60 -3.36
C GLY A 27 20.18 33.24 -4.83
N VAL A 28 19.54 32.19 -5.35
CA VAL A 28 19.55 31.89 -6.79
C VAL A 28 18.44 32.68 -7.46
N ASP A 29 18.79 33.71 -8.16
CA ASP A 29 17.83 34.63 -8.79
C ASP A 29 17.09 34.01 -9.99
N ARG A 30 16.00 34.67 -10.40
CA ARG A 30 15.16 34.23 -11.52
C ARG A 30 15.92 34.10 -12.84
N GLN A 31 16.91 34.98 -13.08
CA GLN A 31 17.70 34.94 -14.32
C GLN A 31 18.65 33.72 -14.32
N ALA A 32 19.28 33.43 -13.18
CA ALA A 32 20.13 32.25 -13.01
C ALA A 32 19.34 30.94 -13.16
N ILE A 33 18.10 30.87 -12.64
CA ILE A 33 17.19 29.75 -12.86
C ILE A 33 16.83 29.64 -14.35
N GLY A 34 16.44 30.77 -14.99
CA GLY A 34 16.05 30.78 -16.40
C GLY A 34 17.18 30.36 -17.35
N ARG A 35 18.44 30.73 -17.08
CA ARG A 35 19.60 30.25 -17.84
C ARG A 35 19.73 28.72 -17.77
N ARG A 36 19.56 28.12 -16.58
CA ARG A 36 19.68 26.68 -16.38
C ARG A 36 18.53 25.89 -17.00
N ILE A 37 17.35 26.46 -17.06
CA ILE A 37 16.23 25.85 -17.80
C ILE A 37 16.52 25.85 -19.30
N ARG A 38 16.99 26.98 -19.86
CA ARG A 38 17.34 27.06 -21.29
C ARG A 38 18.49 26.15 -21.68
N SER A 39 19.45 25.91 -20.79
CA SER A 39 20.56 24.98 -21.05
C SER A 39 20.20 23.49 -20.81
N GLY A 40 18.99 23.17 -20.35
CA GLY A 40 18.59 21.81 -20.01
C GLY A 40 19.16 21.29 -18.70
N ALA A 41 19.91 22.10 -17.94
CA ALA A 41 20.43 21.70 -16.63
C ALA A 41 19.33 21.58 -15.57
N LEU A 42 18.24 22.33 -15.73
CA LEU A 42 17.01 22.20 -14.95
C LEU A 42 15.81 22.06 -15.89
N GLU A 43 14.83 21.29 -15.46
CA GLU A 43 13.55 21.11 -16.13
C GLU A 43 12.42 21.64 -15.24
N GLU A 44 11.45 22.32 -15.85
CA GLU A 44 10.25 22.77 -15.14
C GLU A 44 9.20 21.67 -15.10
N ILE A 45 8.98 21.07 -13.93
CA ILE A 45 7.96 20.04 -13.73
C ILE A 45 6.60 20.66 -13.42
N THR A 46 6.60 21.72 -12.62
CA THR A 46 5.43 22.56 -12.37
C THR A 46 5.86 24.01 -12.30
N SER A 47 4.92 24.96 -12.30
CA SER A 47 5.23 26.38 -12.11
C SER A 47 6.06 26.68 -10.85
N ARG A 48 6.07 25.79 -9.87
CA ARG A 48 6.74 25.96 -8.56
C ARG A 48 7.92 25.02 -8.34
N VAL A 49 8.04 23.93 -9.10
CA VAL A 49 9.03 22.88 -8.86
C VAL A 49 9.86 22.61 -10.11
N LEU A 50 11.16 22.53 -9.89
CA LEU A 50 12.17 22.22 -10.88
C LEU A 50 12.81 20.87 -10.58
N ARG A 51 13.28 20.17 -11.62
CA ARG A 51 14.03 18.93 -11.58
C ARG A 51 15.41 19.13 -12.19
N ILE A 52 16.39 18.37 -11.76
CA ILE A 52 17.67 18.25 -12.46
C ILE A 52 17.42 17.64 -13.84
N GLY A 53 17.96 18.25 -14.89
CA GLY A 53 17.82 17.77 -16.26
C GLY A 53 18.32 16.34 -16.43
N GLY A 54 17.53 15.51 -17.08
CA GLY A 54 17.84 14.08 -17.29
C GLY A 54 17.68 13.19 -16.06
N ALA A 55 17.17 13.69 -14.91
CA ALA A 55 16.88 12.84 -13.76
C ALA A 55 15.70 11.90 -14.08
N PRO A 56 15.80 10.58 -13.76
CA PRO A 56 14.75 9.61 -14.05
C PRO A 56 13.50 9.89 -13.23
N ASP A 57 12.33 9.59 -13.81
CA ASP A 57 11.07 9.63 -13.08
C ASP A 57 10.98 8.48 -12.07
N SER A 58 10.49 8.80 -10.87
CA SER A 58 10.20 7.80 -9.84
C SER A 58 8.96 8.20 -9.04
N THR A 59 8.35 7.22 -8.38
CA THR A 59 7.22 7.49 -7.48
C THR A 59 7.62 8.44 -6.36
N GLU A 60 8.80 8.26 -5.78
CA GLU A 60 9.36 9.13 -4.74
C GLU A 60 9.52 10.56 -5.23
N GLN A 61 10.00 10.73 -6.45
CA GLN A 61 10.16 12.05 -7.06
C GLN A 61 8.80 12.73 -7.25
N ARG A 62 7.80 12.01 -7.79
CA ARG A 62 6.43 12.54 -7.97
C ARG A 62 5.80 12.97 -6.65
N LEU A 63 6.00 12.18 -5.57
CA LEU A 63 5.54 12.53 -4.22
C LEU A 63 6.25 13.79 -3.70
N MET A 64 7.56 13.89 -3.88
CA MET A 64 8.32 15.08 -3.49
C MET A 64 7.88 16.32 -4.28
N VAL A 65 7.63 16.19 -5.59
CA VAL A 65 7.07 17.27 -6.42
C VAL A 65 5.73 17.76 -5.84
N ALA A 66 4.83 16.86 -5.46
CA ALA A 66 3.54 17.22 -4.87
C ALA A 66 3.71 18.05 -3.58
N LEU A 67 4.58 17.60 -2.67
CA LEU A 67 4.86 18.30 -1.41
C LEU A 67 5.47 19.68 -1.67
N LEU A 68 6.46 19.77 -2.53
CA LEU A 68 7.16 21.02 -2.85
C LEU A 68 6.25 22.01 -3.60
N HIS A 69 5.35 21.50 -4.47
CA HIS A 69 4.40 22.33 -5.21
C HIS A 69 3.35 22.95 -4.30
N VAL A 70 2.76 22.14 -3.40
CA VAL A 70 1.72 22.62 -2.48
C VAL A 70 2.29 23.61 -1.47
N GLY A 71 3.44 23.35 -0.89
CA GLY A 71 4.11 24.32 -0.05
C GLY A 71 4.89 23.72 1.13
N PRO A 72 5.45 24.58 1.98
CA PRO A 72 6.10 24.13 3.21
C PRO A 72 5.07 23.50 4.17
N GLU A 73 5.57 22.65 5.08
CA GLU A 73 4.75 21.95 6.07
C GLU A 73 3.60 21.13 5.47
N THR A 74 3.83 20.60 4.27
CA THR A 74 2.92 19.69 3.59
C THR A 74 3.36 18.25 3.83
N PHE A 75 2.39 17.37 4.06
CA PHE A 75 2.61 15.95 4.36
C PHE A 75 1.75 15.09 3.45
N LEU A 76 2.26 13.93 3.02
CA LEU A 76 1.40 12.90 2.45
C LEU A 76 0.34 12.50 3.48
N SER A 77 -0.89 12.29 3.02
CA SER A 77 -2.05 12.07 3.88
C SER A 77 -3.01 11.03 3.32
N HIS A 78 -4.02 10.62 4.08
CA HIS A 78 -5.10 9.74 3.64
C HIS A 78 -4.57 8.47 2.93
N SER A 79 -5.14 8.15 1.76
CA SER A 79 -4.79 6.95 0.98
C SER A 79 -3.34 6.93 0.51
N THR A 80 -2.78 8.09 0.12
CA THR A 80 -1.38 8.15 -0.29
C THR A 80 -0.43 7.86 0.87
N ALA A 81 -0.72 8.40 2.06
CA ALA A 81 0.06 8.07 3.26
C ALA A 81 -0.06 6.59 3.61
N ALA A 82 -1.27 6.02 3.54
CA ALA A 82 -1.49 4.59 3.77
C ALA A 82 -0.68 3.73 2.79
N ALA A 83 -0.72 4.05 1.48
CA ALA A 83 0.07 3.38 0.45
C ALA A 83 1.58 3.51 0.72
N TRP A 84 2.03 4.71 1.11
CA TRP A 84 3.45 4.97 1.38
C TRP A 84 3.98 4.21 2.59
N TRP A 85 3.15 4.04 3.62
CA TRP A 85 3.44 3.18 4.77
C TRP A 85 3.33 1.68 4.48
N GLY A 86 2.83 1.31 3.32
CA GLY A 86 2.73 -0.07 2.94
C GLY A 86 1.43 -0.75 3.36
N ILE A 87 0.42 0.01 3.75
CA ILE A 87 -0.89 -0.53 4.10
C ILE A 87 -1.59 -1.03 2.83
N ALA A 88 -1.99 -2.30 2.83
CA ALA A 88 -2.60 -2.94 1.68
C ALA A 88 -3.93 -2.28 1.26
N GLY A 89 -4.24 -2.38 -0.04
CA GLY A 89 -5.49 -1.85 -0.60
C GLY A 89 -5.48 -0.35 -0.90
N PHE A 90 -4.31 0.31 -0.82
CA PHE A 90 -4.15 1.72 -1.15
C PHE A 90 -3.12 1.94 -2.26
N ARG A 91 -3.39 2.95 -3.08
CA ARG A 91 -2.50 3.41 -4.15
C ARG A 91 -1.98 4.80 -3.84
N VAL A 92 -0.83 5.13 -4.43
CA VAL A 92 -0.25 6.47 -4.33
C VAL A 92 -1.14 7.50 -5.05
N ASP A 93 -1.69 7.13 -6.19
CA ASP A 93 -2.54 7.99 -7.01
C ASP A 93 -4.04 7.81 -6.71
N PRO A 94 -4.81 8.89 -6.72
CA PRO A 94 -4.38 10.30 -6.77
C PRO A 94 -3.60 10.70 -5.51
N ILE A 95 -2.60 11.59 -5.67
CA ILE A 95 -1.75 12.00 -4.55
C ILE A 95 -2.53 12.90 -3.58
N HIS A 96 -2.72 12.41 -2.35
CA HIS A 96 -3.34 13.14 -1.25
C HIS A 96 -2.28 13.77 -0.36
N VAL A 97 -2.37 15.06 -0.18
CA VAL A 97 -1.51 15.82 0.73
C VAL A 97 -2.35 16.61 1.73
N ALA A 98 -1.80 16.87 2.91
CA ALA A 98 -2.44 17.70 3.93
C ALA A 98 -1.48 18.77 4.41
N LEU A 99 -2.03 19.95 4.75
CA LEU A 99 -1.33 21.08 5.35
C LEU A 99 -2.25 21.79 6.33
N GLU A 100 -1.66 22.48 7.32
CA GLU A 100 -2.42 23.21 8.36
C GLU A 100 -2.89 24.59 7.92
N ARG A 101 -2.22 25.21 6.96
CA ARG A 101 -2.52 26.57 6.52
C ARG A 101 -3.26 26.56 5.19
N VAL A 102 -4.16 27.52 5.02
CA VAL A 102 -4.84 27.75 3.75
C VAL A 102 -3.88 28.46 2.79
N TYR A 103 -3.07 27.68 2.08
CA TYR A 103 -2.39 28.19 0.89
C TYR A 103 -3.34 28.01 -0.31
N ARG A 104 -3.42 29.03 -1.16
CA ARG A 104 -4.07 28.85 -2.46
C ARG A 104 -3.20 27.92 -3.30
N VAL A 105 -3.68 26.70 -3.47
CA VAL A 105 -3.08 25.69 -4.35
C VAL A 105 -3.81 25.79 -5.68
N ASP A 106 -3.05 25.81 -6.75
CA ASP A 106 -3.61 25.80 -8.09
C ASP A 106 -4.39 24.48 -8.30
N ALA A 107 -5.69 24.59 -8.61
CA ALA A 107 -6.58 23.46 -8.79
C ALA A 107 -6.17 22.54 -9.97
N GLY A 108 -5.26 22.98 -10.85
CA GLY A 108 -4.71 22.21 -11.96
C GLY A 108 -3.60 21.24 -11.59
N SER A 109 -3.20 21.15 -10.32
CA SER A 109 -2.03 20.36 -9.90
C SER A 109 -2.23 18.84 -9.93
N GLY A 110 -3.46 18.33 -10.10
CA GLY A 110 -3.76 16.89 -10.04
C GLY A 110 -3.67 16.28 -8.64
N TYR A 111 -3.40 17.09 -7.61
CA TYR A 111 -3.27 16.65 -6.22
C TYR A 111 -4.59 16.86 -5.45
N ARG A 112 -4.88 15.95 -4.52
CA ARG A 112 -5.96 16.10 -3.54
C ARG A 112 -5.42 16.80 -2.30
N VAL A 113 -5.69 18.10 -2.18
CA VAL A 113 -5.21 18.92 -1.06
C VAL A 113 -6.25 18.94 0.04
N HIS A 114 -5.87 18.50 1.24
CA HIS A 114 -6.70 18.51 2.43
C HIS A 114 -6.22 19.60 3.39
N HIS A 115 -7.09 20.54 3.68
CA HIS A 115 -6.85 21.57 4.69
C HIS A 115 -7.23 21.02 6.05
N SER A 116 -6.24 20.74 6.88
CA SER A 116 -6.46 20.27 8.25
C SER A 116 -6.30 21.43 9.23
N THR A 117 -7.21 21.55 10.16
CA THR A 117 -7.08 22.54 11.23
C THR A 117 -5.91 22.24 12.15
N VAL A 118 -5.51 20.97 12.26
CA VAL A 118 -4.38 20.55 13.09
C VAL A 118 -3.76 19.26 12.54
N ILE A 119 -2.47 19.28 12.24
CA ILE A 119 -1.61 18.11 12.08
C ILE A 119 -0.55 18.19 13.17
N PRO A 120 -0.79 17.61 14.37
CA PRO A 120 0.13 17.73 15.48
C PRO A 120 1.54 17.25 15.12
N GLU A 121 2.57 17.84 15.71
CA GLU A 121 3.96 17.49 15.43
C GLU A 121 4.23 16.00 15.62
N TRP A 122 3.65 15.38 16.67
CA TRP A 122 3.77 13.93 16.92
C TRP A 122 3.07 13.06 15.85
N CYS A 123 2.23 13.64 14.98
CA CYS A 123 1.67 13.01 13.79
C CYS A 123 2.51 13.19 12.52
N ARG A 124 3.62 13.92 12.59
CA ARG A 124 4.47 14.24 11.44
C ARG A 124 5.69 13.33 11.44
N LYS A 125 6.02 12.75 10.30
CA LYS A 125 7.17 11.86 10.12
C LYS A 125 7.82 12.10 8.77
N VAL A 126 9.09 11.72 8.68
CA VAL A 126 9.77 11.52 7.41
C VAL A 126 9.97 10.02 7.24
N HIS A 127 9.43 9.46 6.18
CA HIS A 127 9.58 8.05 5.83
C HIS A 127 10.16 7.93 4.43
N ARG A 128 11.28 7.22 4.27
CA ARG A 128 12.05 7.11 3.02
C ARG A 128 12.40 8.47 2.38
N GLY A 129 12.66 9.48 3.23
CA GLY A 129 12.97 10.85 2.80
C GLY A 129 11.77 11.69 2.36
N ILE A 130 10.52 11.23 2.57
CA ILE A 130 9.28 11.94 2.20
C ILE A 130 8.50 12.28 3.47
N SER A 131 8.04 13.55 3.56
CA SER A 131 7.19 14.01 4.66
C SER A 131 5.81 13.38 4.58
N VAL A 132 5.37 12.72 5.65
CA VAL A 132 4.13 11.94 5.69
C VAL A 132 3.52 11.98 7.09
N VAL A 133 2.20 11.90 7.19
CA VAL A 133 1.55 11.71 8.49
C VAL A 133 1.82 10.30 9.02
N THR A 134 1.81 10.13 10.36
CA THR A 134 1.95 8.81 10.98
C THR A 134 0.87 7.83 10.51
N PRO A 135 1.11 6.50 10.56
CA PRO A 135 0.11 5.50 10.18
C PRO A 135 -1.24 5.69 10.88
N GLY A 136 -1.21 5.93 12.19
CA GLY A 136 -2.43 6.18 12.96
C GLY A 136 -3.20 7.42 12.49
N MET A 137 -2.50 8.50 12.13
CA MET A 137 -3.13 9.69 11.58
C MET A 137 -3.69 9.45 10.18
N ALA A 138 -2.99 8.69 9.34
CA ALA A 138 -3.48 8.31 8.01
C ALA A 138 -4.79 7.53 8.10
N ILE A 139 -4.86 6.52 8.99
CA ILE A 139 -6.08 5.74 9.24
C ILE A 139 -7.20 6.63 9.80
N TYR A 140 -6.89 7.54 10.71
CA TYR A 140 -7.87 8.48 11.26
C TYR A 140 -8.48 9.38 10.17
N GLN A 141 -7.66 9.87 9.23
CA GLN A 141 -8.12 10.65 8.09
C GLN A 141 -8.97 9.81 7.12
N ILE A 142 -8.56 8.57 6.85
CA ILE A 142 -9.32 7.61 6.05
C ILE A 142 -10.70 7.35 6.68
N ALA A 143 -10.77 7.21 7.99
CA ALA A 143 -12.03 7.02 8.73
C ALA A 143 -13.05 8.15 8.53
N GLY A 144 -12.59 9.34 8.17
CA GLY A 144 -13.45 10.48 7.85
C GLY A 144 -13.94 10.50 6.40
N THR A 145 -13.38 9.68 5.52
CA THR A 145 -13.62 9.79 4.06
C THR A 145 -13.99 8.48 3.37
N MET A 146 -13.86 7.35 4.05
CA MET A 146 -14.10 6.02 3.47
C MET A 146 -15.09 5.21 4.30
N SER A 147 -15.56 4.09 3.74
CA SER A 147 -16.48 3.17 4.41
C SER A 147 -15.84 2.54 5.65
N GLU A 148 -16.70 2.08 6.57
CA GLU A 148 -16.29 1.37 7.79
C GLU A 148 -15.43 0.14 7.46
N GLU A 149 -15.87 -0.69 6.53
CA GLU A 149 -15.18 -1.93 6.15
C GLU A 149 -13.76 -1.65 5.64
N ARG A 150 -13.62 -0.65 4.76
CA ARG A 150 -12.31 -0.28 4.20
C ARG A 150 -11.39 0.28 5.27
N THR A 151 -11.93 1.09 6.17
CA THR A 151 -11.17 1.62 7.31
C THR A 151 -10.78 0.52 8.28
N ALA A 152 -11.68 -0.42 8.57
CA ALA A 152 -11.39 -1.57 9.44
C ALA A 152 -10.25 -2.41 8.88
N ARG A 153 -10.30 -2.78 7.59
CA ARG A 153 -9.21 -3.53 6.92
C ARG A 153 -7.88 -2.79 6.95
N ALA A 154 -7.90 -1.48 6.69
CA ALA A 154 -6.69 -0.65 6.75
C ALA A 154 -6.08 -0.64 8.16
N LEU A 155 -6.93 -0.51 9.18
CA LEU A 155 -6.53 -0.55 10.57
C LEU A 155 -5.90 -1.90 10.96
N ASP A 156 -6.55 -3.00 10.58
CA ASP A 156 -6.10 -4.36 10.88
C ASP A 156 -4.77 -4.67 10.17
N ASN A 157 -4.64 -4.27 8.92
CA ASN A 157 -3.39 -4.43 8.18
C ASN A 157 -2.26 -3.57 8.77
N ALA A 158 -2.51 -2.31 9.11
CA ALA A 158 -1.51 -1.47 9.76
C ALA A 158 -1.07 -2.04 11.12
N TRP A 159 -2.00 -2.66 11.85
CA TRP A 159 -1.70 -3.34 13.12
C TRP A 159 -0.87 -4.61 12.89
N SER A 160 -1.22 -5.43 11.91
CA SER A 160 -0.45 -6.62 11.51
C SER A 160 0.99 -6.29 11.08
N LEU A 161 1.16 -5.14 10.41
CA LEU A 161 2.49 -4.62 10.02
C LEU A 161 3.28 -4.01 11.18
N GLY A 162 2.73 -3.99 12.41
CA GLY A 162 3.39 -3.36 13.57
C GLY A 162 3.50 -1.83 13.47
N LEU A 163 2.78 -1.20 12.53
CA LEU A 163 2.83 0.25 12.33
C LEU A 163 2.07 1.04 13.41
N LEU A 164 1.11 0.39 14.04
CA LEU A 164 0.31 0.92 15.15
C LEU A 164 -0.25 -0.22 16.01
N ASN A 165 -0.82 0.13 17.16
CA ASN A 165 -1.48 -0.79 18.08
C ASN A 165 -2.62 -0.09 18.83
N GLY A 166 -3.30 -0.79 19.72
CA GLY A 166 -4.40 -0.23 20.50
C GLY A 166 -4.02 1.00 21.30
N ALA A 167 -2.83 1.03 21.89
CA ALA A 167 -2.34 2.18 22.67
C ALA A 167 -2.13 3.41 21.78
N THR A 168 -1.61 3.21 20.56
CA THR A 168 -1.45 4.26 19.54
C THR A 168 -2.81 4.88 19.20
N ILE A 169 -3.83 4.03 18.95
CA ILE A 169 -5.18 4.47 18.61
C ILE A 169 -5.81 5.22 19.78
N ASP A 170 -5.66 4.70 21.01
CA ASP A 170 -6.18 5.33 22.22
C ASP A 170 -5.54 6.70 22.44
N ALA A 171 -4.22 6.83 22.25
CA ALA A 171 -3.52 8.11 22.36
C ALA A 171 -4.01 9.12 21.32
N LEU A 172 -4.22 8.67 20.07
CA LEU A 172 -4.74 9.49 19.00
C LEU A 172 -6.17 9.96 19.31
N LEU A 173 -7.05 9.07 19.75
CA LEU A 173 -8.44 9.41 20.10
C LEU A 173 -8.54 10.34 21.31
N ARG A 174 -7.67 10.19 22.33
CA ARG A 174 -7.62 11.13 23.45
C ARG A 174 -7.24 12.54 23.04
N ARG A 175 -6.28 12.67 22.11
CA ARG A 175 -5.73 13.98 21.72
C ARG A 175 -6.52 14.66 20.61
N LEU A 176 -7.07 13.88 19.67
CA LEU A 176 -7.74 14.40 18.47
C LEU A 176 -9.24 14.14 18.43
N GLY A 177 -9.74 13.16 19.18
CA GLY A 177 -11.12 12.69 19.11
C GLY A 177 -12.10 13.67 19.73
N ARG A 178 -12.62 14.60 18.94
CA ARG A 178 -13.63 15.60 19.36
C ARG A 178 -14.98 15.33 18.68
N PRO A 179 -16.12 15.69 19.32
CA PRO A 179 -17.40 15.71 18.62
C PRO A 179 -17.33 16.57 17.35
N GLY A 180 -17.97 16.13 16.26
CA GLY A 180 -17.97 16.83 14.98
C GLY A 180 -16.68 16.72 14.16
N ARG A 181 -15.63 16.08 14.66
CA ARG A 181 -14.42 15.81 13.86
C ARG A 181 -14.59 14.51 13.10
N ASP A 182 -14.42 14.59 11.77
CA ASP A 182 -14.52 13.44 10.88
C ASP A 182 -13.59 12.30 11.31
N GLY A 183 -14.07 11.07 11.15
CA GLY A 183 -13.34 9.85 11.53
C GLY A 183 -13.40 9.50 13.03
N THR A 184 -13.72 10.43 13.95
CA THR A 184 -13.71 10.16 15.39
C THR A 184 -14.67 9.05 15.79
N THR A 185 -15.91 9.12 15.34
CA THR A 185 -16.96 8.15 15.69
C THR A 185 -16.61 6.76 15.18
N LEU A 186 -16.17 6.66 13.93
CA LEU A 186 -15.77 5.39 13.33
C LEU A 186 -14.55 4.82 14.04
N MET A 187 -13.51 5.60 14.27
CA MET A 187 -12.31 5.12 14.97
C MET A 187 -12.60 4.64 16.41
N ARG A 188 -13.52 5.31 17.12
CA ARG A 188 -13.98 4.84 18.46
C ARG A 188 -14.73 3.52 18.35
N LYS A 189 -15.59 3.35 17.35
CA LYS A 189 -16.30 2.09 17.08
C LYS A 189 -15.31 0.97 16.82
N LEU A 190 -14.41 1.16 15.86
CA LEU A 190 -13.42 0.17 15.46
C LEU A 190 -12.46 -0.21 16.62
N ARG A 191 -12.10 0.78 17.44
CA ARG A 191 -11.25 0.51 18.64
C ARG A 191 -11.96 -0.34 19.67
N ARG A 192 -13.27 -0.12 19.91
CA ARG A 192 -14.07 -0.95 20.84
C ARG A 192 -14.20 -2.40 20.38
N GLN A 193 -14.26 -2.63 19.07
CA GLN A 193 -14.30 -3.98 18.48
C GLN A 193 -12.96 -4.74 18.62
N ARG A 194 -11.88 -4.05 19.00
CA ARG A 194 -10.53 -4.61 19.14
C ARG A 194 -10.05 -4.45 20.58
N PRO A 195 -10.38 -5.41 21.49
CA PRO A 195 -10.02 -5.33 22.90
C PRO A 195 -8.51 -5.27 23.10
N LYS A 196 -8.07 -5.10 24.37
CA LYS A 196 -6.65 -4.89 24.71
C LYS A 196 -5.73 -6.02 24.21
N ASN A 197 -6.22 -7.25 24.23
CA ASN A 197 -5.48 -8.45 23.81
C ASN A 197 -5.86 -8.91 22.38
N TRP A 198 -6.48 -8.04 21.60
CA TRP A 198 -6.86 -8.38 20.24
C TRP A 198 -5.60 -8.57 19.38
N VAL A 199 -5.57 -9.68 18.66
CA VAL A 199 -4.51 -10.02 17.71
C VAL A 199 -5.08 -9.83 16.30
N PRO A 200 -4.45 -9.03 15.45
CA PRO A 200 -4.91 -8.87 14.08
C PRO A 200 -4.84 -10.20 13.32
N PRO A 201 -5.72 -10.45 12.36
CA PRO A 201 -5.56 -11.56 11.43
C PRO A 201 -4.16 -11.54 10.82
N ALA A 202 -3.60 -12.72 10.55
CA ALA A 202 -2.23 -12.84 10.03
C ALA A 202 -2.05 -12.04 8.73
N SER A 203 -3.11 -11.94 7.92
CA SER A 203 -3.12 -11.12 6.72
C SER A 203 -4.50 -10.49 6.48
N ASN A 204 -4.51 -9.19 6.16
CA ASN A 204 -5.71 -8.51 5.70
C ASN A 204 -6.18 -9.03 4.32
N LEU A 205 -5.26 -9.54 3.52
CA LEU A 205 -5.56 -10.17 2.24
C LEU A 205 -6.33 -11.47 2.43
N GLU A 206 -5.92 -12.30 3.38
CA GLU A 206 -6.60 -13.54 3.72
C GLU A 206 -8.03 -13.29 4.22
N SER A 207 -8.21 -12.31 5.10
CA SER A 207 -9.55 -11.95 5.60
C SER A 207 -10.45 -11.43 4.48
N ARG A 208 -9.89 -10.67 3.55
CA ARG A 208 -10.65 -10.18 2.40
C ARG A 208 -10.99 -11.30 1.42
N PHE A 209 -10.07 -12.24 1.22
CA PHE A 209 -10.34 -13.42 0.40
C PHE A 209 -11.54 -14.21 0.95
N ASP A 210 -11.58 -14.49 2.25
CA ASP A 210 -12.72 -15.17 2.86
C ASP A 210 -14.04 -14.42 2.67
N GLU A 211 -14.04 -13.08 2.90
CA GLU A 211 -15.23 -12.26 2.67
C GLU A 211 -15.76 -12.39 1.23
N ILE A 212 -14.87 -12.51 0.24
CA ILE A 212 -15.23 -12.69 -1.17
C ILE A 212 -15.78 -14.10 -1.41
N MET A 213 -15.24 -15.11 -0.72
CA MET A 213 -15.60 -16.50 -0.94
C MET A 213 -16.87 -16.93 -0.19
N VAL A 214 -17.20 -16.35 0.96
CA VAL A 214 -18.42 -16.65 1.74
C VAL A 214 -19.70 -16.70 0.89
N PRO A 215 -20.01 -15.72 0.02
CA PRO A 215 -21.23 -15.76 -0.79
C PRO A 215 -21.25 -16.88 -1.85
N THR A 216 -20.11 -17.51 -2.13
CA THR A 216 -19.98 -18.59 -3.12
C THR A 216 -20.32 -19.96 -2.55
N GLY A 217 -20.35 -20.10 -1.23
CA GLY A 217 -20.48 -21.38 -0.52
C GLY A 217 -19.22 -22.26 -0.58
N MET A 218 -18.11 -21.77 -1.14
CA MET A 218 -16.85 -22.50 -1.15
C MET A 218 -16.08 -22.24 0.14
N THR A 219 -15.54 -23.29 0.74
CA THR A 219 -14.79 -23.24 1.99
C THR A 219 -13.31 -23.57 1.77
N PHE A 220 -12.45 -22.85 2.49
CA PHE A 220 -11.01 -22.99 2.41
C PHE A 220 -10.38 -23.01 3.79
N ARG A 221 -9.40 -23.88 3.99
CA ARG A 221 -8.51 -23.85 5.15
C ARG A 221 -7.36 -22.90 4.87
N ARG A 222 -7.01 -22.08 5.86
CA ARG A 222 -5.91 -21.11 5.75
C ARG A 222 -4.60 -21.71 6.21
N GLN A 223 -3.51 -21.24 5.62
CA GLN A 223 -2.14 -21.47 6.05
C GLN A 223 -1.83 -22.95 6.30
N VAL A 224 -2.22 -23.80 5.37
CA VAL A 224 -2.07 -25.25 5.45
C VAL A 224 -0.69 -25.66 5.00
N ASN A 225 -0.06 -26.54 5.75
CA ASN A 225 1.14 -27.22 5.28
C ASN A 225 0.74 -28.36 4.35
N VAL A 226 1.23 -28.33 3.13
CA VAL A 226 1.09 -29.40 2.12
C VAL A 226 2.46 -29.92 1.75
N GLY A 227 2.58 -31.20 1.49
CA GLY A 227 3.88 -31.80 1.17
C GLY A 227 3.87 -33.31 1.38
N ASP A 228 5.04 -33.89 1.19
CA ASP A 228 5.36 -35.29 1.43
C ASP A 228 6.52 -35.45 2.44
N GLU A 229 7.12 -36.63 2.54
CA GLU A 229 8.23 -36.89 3.46
C GLU A 229 9.51 -36.13 3.10
N GLU A 230 9.67 -35.76 1.83
CA GLU A 230 10.87 -35.06 1.33
C GLU A 230 10.73 -33.54 1.37
N TRP A 231 9.50 -33.02 1.32
CA TRP A 231 9.23 -31.59 1.26
C TRP A 231 7.87 -31.22 1.83
N SER A 232 7.83 -30.14 2.60
CA SER A 232 6.58 -29.49 3.02
C SER A 232 6.64 -28.01 2.76
N GLY A 233 5.52 -27.45 2.25
CA GLY A 233 5.34 -26.01 2.03
C GLY A 233 4.02 -25.53 2.60
N ARG A 234 4.01 -24.29 3.10
CA ARG A 234 2.80 -23.65 3.60
C ARG A 234 2.11 -22.92 2.48
N VAL A 235 0.83 -23.17 2.28
CA VAL A 235 -0.02 -22.53 1.28
C VAL A 235 -1.02 -21.59 1.95
N ASP A 236 -1.40 -20.51 1.26
CA ASP A 236 -2.32 -19.52 1.86
C ASP A 236 -3.71 -20.11 2.05
N PHE A 237 -4.24 -20.79 1.04
CA PHE A 237 -5.55 -21.40 1.09
C PHE A 237 -5.57 -22.77 0.38
N LEU A 238 -6.24 -23.71 1.00
CA LEU A 238 -6.53 -25.04 0.45
C LEU A 238 -8.04 -25.28 0.53
N ALA A 239 -8.67 -25.60 -0.60
CA ALA A 239 -10.09 -25.96 -0.63
C ALA A 239 -10.36 -27.23 0.19
N ASP A 240 -11.51 -27.28 0.88
CA ASP A 240 -11.84 -28.41 1.76
C ASP A 240 -12.21 -29.70 0.99
N ASP A 241 -12.69 -29.55 -0.22
CA ASP A 241 -13.32 -30.63 -0.99
C ASP A 241 -12.60 -31.01 -2.29
N LEU A 242 -11.59 -30.24 -2.71
CA LEU A 242 -10.82 -30.45 -3.93
C LEU A 242 -9.33 -30.16 -3.71
N PRO A 243 -8.43 -30.77 -4.49
CA PRO A 243 -7.00 -30.45 -4.45
C PRO A 243 -6.72 -29.10 -5.14
N LEU A 244 -7.33 -28.04 -4.63
CA LEU A 244 -7.24 -26.68 -5.15
C LEU A 244 -6.55 -25.78 -4.12
N ILE A 245 -5.39 -25.28 -4.49
CA ILE A 245 -4.62 -24.29 -3.73
C ILE A 245 -4.88 -22.91 -4.31
N VAL A 246 -5.05 -21.90 -3.45
CA VAL A 246 -5.04 -20.50 -3.84
C VAL A 246 -3.90 -19.80 -3.09
N GLU A 247 -3.00 -19.17 -3.86
CA GLU A 247 -1.88 -18.39 -3.34
C GLU A 247 -2.13 -16.91 -3.63
N ILE A 248 -1.92 -16.05 -2.64
CA ILE A 248 -2.07 -14.61 -2.79
C ILE A 248 -0.71 -13.97 -3.04
N LEU A 249 -0.51 -13.49 -4.26
CA LEU A 249 0.70 -12.80 -4.67
C LEU A 249 0.61 -11.31 -4.34
N SER A 250 1.71 -10.73 -3.88
CA SER A 250 1.84 -9.29 -3.65
C SER A 250 2.95 -8.71 -4.51
N GLU A 251 2.67 -7.66 -5.27
CA GLU A 251 3.66 -6.97 -6.11
C GLU A 251 4.90 -6.49 -5.34
N ARG A 252 4.79 -6.39 -4.01
CA ARG A 252 5.89 -5.91 -3.15
C ARG A 252 6.98 -6.94 -2.91
N TYR A 253 6.63 -8.23 -2.96
CA TYR A 253 7.55 -9.32 -2.62
C TYR A 253 8.16 -10.00 -3.84
N HIS A 254 7.64 -9.73 -5.06
CA HIS A 254 8.08 -10.38 -6.31
C HIS A 254 8.95 -9.49 -7.21
N THR A 255 9.77 -8.60 -6.63
CA THR A 255 10.65 -7.70 -7.40
C THR A 255 12.00 -8.31 -7.76
N SER A 256 12.39 -9.41 -7.16
CA SER A 256 13.67 -10.11 -7.42
C SER A 256 13.48 -11.27 -8.42
N LEU A 257 14.43 -11.43 -9.34
CA LEU A 257 14.50 -12.59 -10.25
C LEU A 257 14.63 -13.91 -9.48
N THR A 258 15.31 -13.89 -8.33
CA THR A 258 15.50 -15.05 -7.45
C THR A 258 14.17 -15.51 -6.83
N ASP A 259 13.32 -14.57 -6.41
CA ASP A 259 12.03 -14.88 -5.82
C ASP A 259 11.10 -15.55 -6.85
N ARG A 260 11.09 -15.05 -8.10
CA ARG A 260 10.29 -15.65 -9.19
C ARG A 260 10.67 -17.09 -9.49
N THR A 261 11.97 -17.39 -9.47
CA THR A 261 12.47 -18.75 -9.73
C THR A 261 12.07 -19.73 -8.62
N LEU A 262 12.08 -19.27 -7.37
CA LEU A 262 11.65 -20.05 -6.20
C LEU A 262 10.13 -20.29 -6.21
N ASP A 263 9.34 -19.29 -6.58
CA ASP A 263 7.88 -19.39 -6.67
C ASP A 263 7.47 -20.34 -7.79
N GLU A 264 8.14 -20.29 -8.95
CA GLU A 264 7.89 -21.20 -10.07
C GLU A 264 8.23 -22.66 -9.72
N ALA A 265 9.36 -22.88 -9.04
CA ALA A 265 9.73 -24.19 -8.54
C ALA A 265 8.72 -24.73 -7.51
N ARG A 266 8.21 -23.89 -6.62
CA ARG A 266 7.20 -24.23 -5.62
C ARG A 266 5.88 -24.59 -6.29
N ARG A 267 5.42 -23.80 -7.25
CA ARG A 267 4.19 -24.08 -8.04
C ARG A 267 4.31 -25.40 -8.79
N THR A 268 5.43 -25.63 -9.46
CA THR A 268 5.70 -26.87 -10.19
C THR A 268 5.58 -28.06 -9.24
N ARG A 269 6.13 -27.95 -8.03
CA ARG A 269 6.06 -28.99 -7.01
C ARG A 269 4.63 -29.29 -6.52
N HIS A 270 3.84 -28.26 -6.22
CA HIS A 270 2.43 -28.46 -5.89
C HIS A 270 1.66 -29.14 -7.02
N THR A 271 1.93 -28.76 -8.27
CA THR A 271 1.28 -29.36 -9.45
C THR A 271 1.68 -30.83 -9.62
N SER A 272 2.96 -31.18 -9.40
CA SER A 272 3.42 -32.59 -9.46
C SER A 272 2.81 -33.46 -8.37
N MET A 273 2.40 -32.85 -7.23
CA MET A 273 1.68 -33.53 -6.15
C MET A 273 0.17 -33.65 -6.41
N GLY A 274 -0.31 -33.21 -7.59
CA GLY A 274 -1.70 -33.30 -8.01
C GLY A 274 -2.59 -32.15 -7.52
N PHE A 275 -2.01 -31.05 -7.01
CA PHE A 275 -2.75 -29.84 -6.71
C PHE A 275 -2.89 -28.94 -7.93
N HIS A 276 -4.07 -28.34 -8.07
CA HIS A 276 -4.27 -27.22 -8.99
C HIS A 276 -4.02 -25.91 -8.25
N VAL A 277 -3.08 -25.09 -8.73
CA VAL A 277 -2.71 -23.84 -8.07
C VAL A 277 -3.31 -22.66 -8.82
N VAL A 278 -4.09 -21.84 -8.11
CA VAL A 278 -4.63 -20.57 -8.60
C VAL A 278 -3.91 -19.43 -7.91
N GLU A 279 -3.23 -18.60 -8.68
CA GLU A 279 -2.59 -17.38 -8.20
C GLU A 279 -3.55 -16.20 -8.31
N VAL A 280 -3.64 -15.43 -7.23
CA VAL A 280 -4.50 -14.25 -7.10
C VAL A 280 -3.64 -13.08 -6.62
N TRP A 281 -3.68 -11.99 -7.33
CA TRP A 281 -2.92 -10.80 -6.92
C TRP A 281 -3.67 -9.98 -5.86
N ASP A 282 -2.91 -9.37 -4.94
CA ASP A 282 -3.44 -8.52 -3.88
C ASP A 282 -4.36 -7.41 -4.41
N HIS A 283 -4.02 -6.78 -5.53
CA HIS A 283 -4.86 -5.76 -6.14
C HIS A 283 -6.17 -6.33 -6.71
N GLU A 284 -6.18 -7.58 -7.23
CA GLU A 284 -7.41 -8.22 -7.74
C GLU A 284 -8.44 -8.44 -6.61
N ILE A 285 -7.98 -8.85 -5.43
CA ILE A 285 -8.84 -9.06 -4.25
C ILE A 285 -9.58 -7.78 -3.84
N PHE A 286 -8.94 -6.61 -4.01
CA PHE A 286 -9.52 -5.33 -3.61
C PHE A 286 -10.31 -4.64 -4.72
N TYR A 287 -9.89 -4.77 -5.97
CA TYR A 287 -10.43 -3.95 -7.06
C TYR A 287 -11.29 -4.74 -8.06
N THR A 288 -11.03 -6.04 -8.21
CA THR A 288 -11.75 -6.92 -9.15
C THR A 288 -12.11 -8.27 -8.51
N PRO A 289 -12.76 -8.29 -7.31
CA PRO A 289 -13.03 -9.53 -6.60
C PRO A 289 -13.87 -10.53 -7.41
N TRP A 290 -14.71 -10.06 -8.31
CA TRP A 290 -15.50 -10.93 -9.19
C TRP A 290 -14.63 -11.77 -10.13
N LEU A 291 -13.50 -11.22 -10.64
CA LEU A 291 -12.56 -11.99 -11.48
C LEU A 291 -11.86 -13.09 -10.67
N VAL A 292 -11.56 -12.82 -9.40
CA VAL A 292 -11.01 -13.81 -8.48
C VAL A 292 -12.00 -14.98 -8.34
N VAL A 293 -13.27 -14.68 -8.06
CA VAL A 293 -14.33 -15.68 -7.93
C VAL A 293 -14.50 -16.49 -9.23
N GLU A 294 -14.53 -15.82 -10.38
CA GLU A 294 -14.66 -16.50 -11.68
C GLU A 294 -13.48 -17.45 -11.95
N ARG A 295 -12.24 -17.01 -11.70
CA ARG A 295 -11.03 -17.81 -11.88
C ARG A 295 -11.07 -19.06 -11.00
N ILE A 296 -11.44 -18.92 -9.72
CA ILE A 296 -11.56 -20.04 -8.78
C ILE A 296 -12.69 -21.00 -9.19
N ARG A 297 -13.84 -20.48 -9.64
CA ARG A 297 -14.94 -21.32 -10.17
C ARG A 297 -14.53 -22.11 -11.41
N ALA A 298 -13.81 -21.46 -12.33
CA ALA A 298 -13.30 -22.13 -13.53
C ALA A 298 -12.32 -23.26 -13.19
N ALA A 299 -11.36 -23.00 -12.31
CA ALA A 299 -10.42 -24.00 -11.83
C ALA A 299 -11.13 -25.18 -11.14
N ARG A 300 -12.13 -24.89 -10.32
CA ARG A 300 -12.96 -25.89 -9.66
C ARG A 300 -13.75 -26.74 -10.68
N ALA A 301 -14.35 -26.11 -11.68
CA ALA A 301 -15.08 -26.82 -12.74
C ALA A 301 -14.15 -27.76 -13.53
N GLN A 302 -12.92 -27.34 -13.83
CA GLN A 302 -11.91 -28.18 -14.48
C GLN A 302 -11.57 -29.41 -13.64
N LEU A 303 -11.32 -29.22 -12.33
CA LEU A 303 -11.03 -30.33 -11.43
C LEU A 303 -12.20 -31.34 -11.31
N LEU A 304 -13.43 -30.85 -11.29
CA LEU A 304 -14.62 -31.70 -11.25
C LEU A 304 -14.88 -32.46 -12.56
N ALA A 305 -14.50 -31.89 -13.70
CA ALA A 305 -14.63 -32.50 -15.02
C ALA A 305 -13.49 -33.48 -15.35
N SER A 306 -12.37 -33.41 -14.66
CA SER A 306 -11.23 -34.30 -14.85
C SER A 306 -11.57 -35.68 -14.24
N PRO A 307 -11.43 -36.84 -14.97
CA PRO A 307 -11.65 -38.14 -14.40
C PRO A 307 -10.73 -38.33 -13.19
N ARG A 308 -11.30 -38.73 -12.05
CA ARG A 308 -10.49 -39.10 -10.86
C ARG A 308 -9.61 -40.29 -11.26
N VAL A 309 -8.31 -40.08 -11.29
CA VAL A 309 -7.34 -41.17 -11.33
C VAL A 309 -7.45 -41.86 -9.98
N ASP A 310 -8.08 -43.05 -10.01
CA ASP A 310 -8.31 -43.86 -8.82
C ASP A 310 -6.97 -44.34 -8.27
N ARG A 311 -6.55 -43.78 -7.14
CA ARG A 311 -5.30 -44.15 -6.43
C ARG A 311 -5.40 -45.47 -5.65
N SER A 312 -6.48 -46.22 -5.83
CA SER A 312 -6.75 -47.43 -5.06
C SER A 312 -6.08 -48.71 -5.57
N GLU A 313 -5.32 -48.71 -6.69
CA GLU A 313 -4.73 -49.92 -7.25
C GLU A 313 -3.25 -50.18 -6.88
N ASN A 314 -2.55 -49.28 -6.16
CA ASN A 314 -1.14 -49.49 -5.86
C ASN A 314 -0.84 -50.01 -4.43
N GLU A 315 -1.85 -50.30 -3.60
CA GLU A 315 -1.64 -50.91 -2.27
C GLU A 315 -1.92 -52.43 -2.22
N ARG A 316 -2.10 -53.09 -3.36
CA ARG A 316 -2.35 -54.57 -3.40
C ARG A 316 -1.29 -55.37 -4.17
N SER A 317 -0.07 -54.88 -4.26
CA SER A 317 1.01 -55.70 -4.81
C SER A 317 2.33 -55.39 -4.13
N THR A 318 2.48 -55.82 -2.90
CA THR A 318 3.72 -56.33 -2.30
C THR A 318 3.36 -57.12 -1.04
#